data_c6c036713beeaed8fa512149f1727f4d
#
_entry.id   c6c036713beeaed8fa512149f1727f4d
#
_cell.length_a   1.000
_cell.length_b   1.000
_cell.length_c   1.000
_cell.angle_alpha   90.00
_cell.angle_beta   90.00
_cell.angle_gamma   90.00
#
_symmetry.space_group_name_H-M   'P 1'
#
loop_
_entity.id
_entity.type
_entity.pdbx_description
1 polymer ?
#
loop_
_entity_poly.entity_id
_entity_poly.type
_entity_poly.pdbx_seq_one_letter_code
_entity_poly.pdbx_strand_id
1 'polypeptide(L)'
;MTAKQYIYIVQASLETARCKIGKTNDLERRLKEYNNMTGKSKDNVYKYLFTCEVKDMTQVENDIKKEYADFRDVKRREMYIFTDIWFAKYVDFIKTHPLFVEEIFIKPDDKPEIKVKYVKKTAPSLKEQGITRNEVMNKARKIKNDEFYTQYEDVEKELSMYDKNIWKGKIVLCNCDDAVDTDKRKTSAFALFFMNNFDELGLQKLICIHYGGGIDIFNQGAKGYIYIYEYTIEGLKGVSKYPKNYDGSFDHPLSLKILNEDADIVCTNPPFSRAIDYWKIVIGSGKKFIIISNISNVVTNSFIPYFKDNQVWAGYNRVDWYLNHRKQRVDAAGHWYTNIPINDRPKYKHLKIVPLKEIPEKINDKPIKQYDDNRILLVDNCYIPSDYKKPFAVSARPILNGLLEKGYKIVEENADYVAVVNGKKKFRRVLVQKVGK
;
A
#
# COMPACT_ATOMS: atom_id res chain seq x y z
N MET A 1 1.42 2.09 54.06
CA MET A 1 1.90 1.56 52.76
C MET A 1 1.50 2.59 51.71
N THR A 2 2.44 3.15 50.99
CA THR A 2 2.17 4.06 49.88
C THR A 2 1.47 3.26 48.76
N ALA A 3 0.39 3.80 48.21
CA ALA A 3 -0.33 3.14 47.11
C ALA A 3 0.60 2.93 45.92
N LYS A 4 0.58 1.72 45.34
CA LYS A 4 1.36 1.40 44.13
C LYS A 4 0.96 2.31 42.97
N GLN A 5 1.93 2.71 42.16
CA GLN A 5 1.75 3.65 41.08
C GLN A 5 2.21 3.01 39.76
N TYR A 6 1.39 3.09 38.72
CA TYR A 6 1.66 2.39 37.45
C TYR A 6 1.62 3.33 36.27
N ILE A 7 2.49 3.03 35.31
CA ILE A 7 2.42 3.52 33.93
C ILE A 7 2.00 2.33 33.05
N TYR A 8 1.17 2.61 32.07
CA TYR A 8 0.70 1.59 31.15
C TYR A 8 0.63 2.11 29.71
N ILE A 9 0.79 1.17 28.76
CA ILE A 9 0.48 1.35 27.34
C ILE A 9 -0.69 0.43 27.02
N VAL A 10 -1.78 1.00 26.51
CA VAL A 10 -3.02 0.27 26.21
C VAL A 10 -3.49 0.58 24.80
N GLN A 11 -4.06 -0.41 24.13
CA GLN A 11 -4.57 -0.28 22.77
C GLN A 11 -5.94 -0.95 22.64
N ALA A 12 -6.82 -0.33 21.85
CA ALA A 12 -8.09 -0.93 21.46
C ALA A 12 -7.91 -1.86 20.27
N SER A 13 -8.60 -2.99 20.23
CA SER A 13 -8.45 -4.01 19.18
C SER A 13 -8.72 -3.50 17.75
N LEU A 14 -9.50 -2.44 17.60
CA LEU A 14 -9.81 -1.83 16.29
C LEU A 14 -8.95 -0.60 15.98
N GLU A 15 -8.08 -0.15 16.90
CA GLU A 15 -7.18 0.98 16.71
C GLU A 15 -5.74 0.47 16.62
N THR A 16 -5.31 0.10 15.43
CA THR A 16 -3.98 -0.48 15.20
C THR A 16 -2.87 0.56 15.04
N ALA A 17 -3.22 1.79 14.67
CA ALA A 17 -2.25 2.85 14.39
C ALA A 17 -1.89 3.70 15.60
N ARG A 18 -2.53 3.49 16.75
CA ARG A 18 -2.34 4.29 17.97
C ARG A 18 -2.46 3.47 19.21
N CYS A 19 -1.72 3.90 20.22
CA CYS A 19 -1.86 3.42 21.59
C CYS A 19 -2.12 4.60 22.53
N LYS A 20 -2.59 4.29 23.72
CA LYS A 20 -2.72 5.25 24.80
C LYS A 20 -1.67 4.96 25.87
N ILE A 21 -0.93 5.97 26.28
CA ILE A 21 -0.02 5.91 27.41
C ILE A 21 -0.65 6.70 28.55
N GLY A 22 -0.73 6.10 29.72
CA GLY A 22 -1.36 6.72 30.88
C GLY A 22 -0.86 6.15 32.19
N LYS A 23 -1.44 6.66 33.29
CA LYS A 23 -1.11 6.29 34.64
C LYS A 23 -2.33 5.84 35.44
N THR A 24 -2.12 5.03 36.45
CA THR A 24 -3.15 4.59 37.36
C THR A 24 -2.51 4.03 38.64
N ASN A 25 -3.29 3.96 39.73
CA ASN A 25 -2.96 3.19 40.91
C ASN A 25 -3.68 1.83 40.97
N ASP A 26 -4.53 1.54 39.99
CA ASP A 26 -5.28 0.27 39.86
C ASP A 26 -5.47 -0.09 38.39
N LEU A 27 -4.66 -1.02 37.92
CA LEU A 27 -4.63 -1.47 36.52
C LEU A 27 -5.92 -2.21 36.12
N GLU A 28 -6.50 -3.04 37.00
CA GLU A 28 -7.71 -3.78 36.68
C GLU A 28 -8.93 -2.86 36.55
N ARG A 29 -9.11 -1.98 37.52
CA ARG A 29 -10.18 -0.99 37.47
C ARG A 29 -10.07 -0.13 36.23
N ARG A 30 -8.84 0.33 35.89
CA ARG A 30 -8.60 1.20 34.75
C ARG A 30 -8.92 0.51 33.41
N LEU A 31 -8.56 -0.75 33.25
CA LEU A 31 -8.89 -1.53 32.05
C LEU A 31 -10.40 -1.76 31.92
N LYS A 32 -11.09 -2.03 33.02
CA LYS A 32 -12.57 -2.13 33.03
C LYS A 32 -13.24 -0.82 32.62
N GLU A 33 -12.73 0.34 33.09
CA GLU A 33 -13.23 1.65 32.68
C GLU A 33 -13.14 1.85 31.17
N TYR A 34 -11.98 1.55 30.55
CA TYR A 34 -11.82 1.62 29.10
C TYR A 34 -12.81 0.73 28.35
N ASN A 35 -12.96 -0.49 28.76
CA ASN A 35 -13.85 -1.44 28.14
C ASN A 35 -15.34 -1.12 28.34
N ASN A 36 -15.70 -0.42 29.40
CA ASN A 36 -17.04 0.08 29.61
C ASN A 36 -17.36 1.34 28.81
N MET A 37 -16.36 2.22 28.57
CA MET A 37 -16.53 3.47 27.83
C MET A 37 -16.70 3.25 26.30
N THR A 38 -16.24 2.14 25.77
CA THR A 38 -16.30 1.85 24.32
C THR A 38 -17.69 1.53 23.80
N GLY A 39 -18.73 1.66 24.63
CA GLY A 39 -20.13 1.56 24.25
C GLY A 39 -20.45 0.35 23.42
N LYS A 40 -20.89 -0.75 24.07
CA LYS A 40 -21.56 -1.93 23.50
C LYS A 40 -20.95 -2.65 22.28
N SER A 41 -19.79 -2.25 21.75
CA SER A 41 -19.11 -3.02 20.72
C SER A 41 -18.23 -4.09 21.38
N LYS A 42 -18.70 -5.34 21.36
CA LYS A 42 -17.95 -6.50 21.85
C LYS A 42 -16.62 -6.71 21.10
N ASP A 43 -16.42 -6.02 19.99
CA ASP A 43 -15.29 -6.18 19.08
C ASP A 43 -14.18 -5.15 19.31
N ASN A 44 -14.41 -4.09 20.10
CA ASN A 44 -13.43 -3.06 20.39
C ASN A 44 -12.98 -3.09 21.85
N VAL A 45 -12.15 -4.07 22.19
CA VAL A 45 -11.67 -4.30 23.55
C VAL A 45 -10.28 -3.71 23.72
N TYR A 46 -10.10 -2.93 24.77
CA TYR A 46 -8.77 -2.46 25.18
C TYR A 46 -7.97 -3.56 25.86
N LYS A 47 -6.68 -3.64 25.51
CA LYS A 47 -5.71 -4.56 26.14
C LYS A 47 -4.47 -3.80 26.52
N TYR A 48 -3.86 -4.13 27.64
CA TYR A 48 -2.53 -3.65 27.98
C TYR A 48 -1.49 -4.31 27.08
N LEU A 49 -0.64 -3.48 26.49
CA LEU A 49 0.54 -3.89 25.74
C LEU A 49 1.79 -3.88 26.61
N PHE A 50 1.81 -2.97 27.59
CA PHE A 50 2.89 -2.85 28.56
C PHE A 50 2.36 -2.24 29.85
N THR A 51 2.86 -2.69 31.01
CA THR A 51 2.55 -2.14 32.33
C THR A 51 3.76 -2.24 33.23
N CYS A 52 4.00 -1.22 34.02
CA CYS A 52 5.09 -1.20 35.00
C CYS A 52 4.73 -0.42 36.27
N GLU A 53 5.38 -0.77 37.38
CA GLU A 53 5.36 -0.01 38.60
C GLU A 53 6.43 1.10 38.54
N VAL A 54 6.11 2.30 39.02
CA VAL A 54 7.01 3.44 39.09
C VAL A 54 6.92 4.12 40.44
N LYS A 55 7.96 4.86 40.82
CA LYS A 55 7.98 5.60 42.12
C LYS A 55 7.09 6.84 42.11
N ASP A 56 6.97 7.52 40.98
CA ASP A 56 6.10 8.68 40.77
C ASP A 56 5.50 8.62 39.35
N MET A 57 4.25 8.16 39.26
CA MET A 57 3.54 8.04 37.99
C MET A 57 3.23 9.37 37.33
N THR A 58 3.16 10.47 38.11
CA THR A 58 2.86 11.79 37.58
C THR A 58 4.07 12.38 36.89
N GLN A 59 5.24 12.25 37.52
CA GLN A 59 6.51 12.69 36.95
C GLN A 59 6.80 11.91 35.65
N VAL A 60 6.76 10.56 35.70
CA VAL A 60 7.03 9.70 34.51
C VAL A 60 6.07 10.01 33.37
N GLU A 61 4.76 10.16 33.65
CA GLU A 61 3.79 10.52 32.60
C GLU A 61 4.10 11.89 31.97
N ASN A 62 4.52 12.87 32.77
CA ASN A 62 4.87 14.20 32.27
C ASN A 62 6.14 14.17 31.43
N ASP A 63 7.13 13.38 31.80
CA ASP A 63 8.38 13.23 31.06
C ASP A 63 8.13 12.51 29.73
N ILE A 64 7.26 11.47 29.70
CA ILE A 64 6.78 10.85 28.46
C ILE A 64 6.06 11.88 27.56
N LYS A 65 5.19 12.71 28.15
CA LYS A 65 4.46 13.76 27.41
C LYS A 65 5.40 14.80 26.81
N LYS A 66 6.49 15.11 27.47
CA LYS A 66 7.50 16.05 27.00
C LYS A 66 8.37 15.42 25.90
N GLU A 67 8.90 14.23 26.14
CA GLU A 67 9.78 13.53 25.21
C GLU A 67 9.08 13.20 23.89
N TYR A 68 7.83 12.75 23.96
CA TYR A 68 7.06 12.34 22.80
C TYR A 68 5.96 13.34 22.43
N ALA A 69 6.16 14.65 22.68
CA ALA A 69 5.18 15.69 22.40
C ALA A 69 4.72 15.68 20.92
N ASP A 70 5.64 15.48 19.98
CA ASP A 70 5.40 15.48 18.54
C ASP A 70 4.69 14.22 18.04
N PHE A 71 4.66 13.17 18.85
CA PHE A 71 4.04 11.88 18.54
C PHE A 71 2.66 11.70 19.17
N ARG A 72 2.15 12.76 19.82
CA ARG A 72 0.83 12.79 20.45
C ARG A 72 -0.21 13.36 19.51
N ASP A 73 -1.43 12.81 19.58
CA ASP A 73 -2.57 13.39 18.88
C ASP A 73 -2.94 14.76 19.48
N VAL A 74 -2.99 15.80 18.66
CA VAL A 74 -3.28 17.17 19.09
C VAL A 74 -4.68 17.30 19.71
N LYS A 75 -5.66 16.54 19.22
CA LYS A 75 -7.05 16.54 19.72
C LYS A 75 -7.26 15.52 20.86
N ARG A 76 -6.57 14.39 20.78
CA ARG A 76 -6.67 13.29 21.75
C ARG A 76 -5.36 13.17 22.51
N ARG A 77 -5.10 14.11 23.38
CA ARG A 77 -3.81 14.35 24.10
C ARG A 77 -3.17 13.15 24.80
N GLU A 78 -3.87 12.03 24.95
CA GLU A 78 -3.38 10.81 25.57
C GLU A 78 -3.13 9.68 24.57
N MET A 79 -3.35 9.92 23.25
CA MET A 79 -3.09 8.97 22.19
C MET A 79 -1.75 9.26 21.54
N TYR A 80 -0.97 8.21 21.32
CA TYR A 80 0.36 8.24 20.69
C TYR A 80 0.35 7.37 19.43
N ILE A 81 1.25 7.66 18.50
CA ILE A 81 1.45 6.79 17.34
C ILE A 81 1.92 5.43 17.84
N PHE A 82 1.34 4.37 17.24
CA PHE A 82 1.72 3.01 17.54
C PHE A 82 2.25 2.33 16.27
N THR A 83 3.48 1.86 16.34
CA THR A 83 4.13 0.87 15.51
C THR A 83 5.02 0.07 16.44
N ASP A 84 5.51 -1.09 16.01
CA ASP A 84 6.40 -1.91 16.83
C ASP A 84 7.66 -1.14 17.25
N ILE A 85 8.18 -0.29 16.37
CA ILE A 85 9.36 0.56 16.63
C ILE A 85 9.03 1.61 17.69
N TRP A 86 7.92 2.32 17.54
CA TRP A 86 7.54 3.35 18.52
C TRP A 86 7.14 2.75 19.86
N PHE A 87 6.47 1.60 19.82
CA PHE A 87 6.19 0.85 21.03
C PHE A 87 7.47 0.47 21.77
N ALA A 88 8.48 -0.06 21.07
CA ALA A 88 9.78 -0.38 21.65
C ALA A 88 10.46 0.86 22.26
N LYS A 89 10.43 2.03 21.56
CA LYS A 89 10.99 3.28 22.06
C LYS A 89 10.27 3.78 23.32
N TYR A 90 8.94 3.69 23.37
CA TYR A 90 8.17 4.06 24.58
C TYR A 90 8.53 3.16 25.76
N VAL A 91 8.60 1.85 25.52
CA VAL A 91 8.96 0.86 26.54
C VAL A 91 10.39 1.09 27.03
N ASP A 92 11.34 1.31 26.12
CA ASP A 92 12.74 1.56 26.44
C ASP A 92 12.89 2.84 27.28
N PHE A 93 12.26 3.95 26.87
CA PHE A 93 12.26 5.20 27.64
C PHE A 93 11.70 4.99 29.04
N ILE A 94 10.60 4.25 29.19
CA ILE A 94 9.99 3.97 30.49
C ILE A 94 10.91 3.10 31.35
N LYS A 95 11.51 2.05 30.78
CA LYS A 95 12.40 1.11 31.49
C LYS A 95 13.72 1.76 31.92
N THR A 96 14.22 2.72 31.16
CA THR A 96 15.46 3.46 31.47
C THR A 96 15.22 4.67 32.37
N HIS A 97 13.95 5.00 32.65
CA HIS A 97 13.61 6.15 33.49
C HIS A 97 14.06 5.95 34.94
N PRO A 98 14.67 6.98 35.64
CA PRO A 98 15.17 6.84 37.00
C PRO A 98 14.11 6.43 38.06
N LEU A 99 12.85 6.67 37.76
CA LEU A 99 11.71 6.31 38.62
C LEU A 99 11.06 4.97 38.28
N PHE A 100 11.58 4.21 37.31
CA PHE A 100 11.13 2.86 37.01
C PHE A 100 11.42 1.92 38.19
N VAL A 101 10.49 1.02 38.50
CA VAL A 101 10.65 -0.01 39.53
C VAL A 101 10.74 -1.39 38.90
N GLU A 102 9.66 -1.86 38.31
CA GLU A 102 9.60 -3.18 37.69
C GLU A 102 8.49 -3.27 36.65
N GLU A 103 8.64 -4.18 35.68
CA GLU A 103 7.59 -4.53 34.73
C GLU A 103 6.56 -5.46 35.37
N ILE A 104 5.29 -5.16 35.15
CA ILE A 104 4.17 -5.96 35.71
C ILE A 104 3.54 -6.76 34.56
N PHE A 105 3.63 -8.09 34.66
CA PHE A 105 2.97 -8.98 33.72
C PHE A 105 1.54 -9.25 34.21
N ILE A 106 0.54 -8.64 33.53
CA ILE A 106 -0.84 -8.99 33.73
C ILE A 106 -1.09 -10.24 32.84
N LYS A 107 -1.27 -11.39 33.48
CA LYS A 107 -1.70 -12.60 32.75
C LYS A 107 -3.03 -12.27 32.06
N PRO A 108 -3.14 -12.54 30.74
CA PRO A 108 -4.46 -12.53 30.13
C PRO A 108 -5.34 -13.50 30.89
N ASP A 109 -6.56 -13.08 31.27
CA ASP A 109 -7.57 -14.01 31.78
C ASP A 109 -7.66 -15.17 30.79
N ASP A 110 -7.52 -16.41 31.31
CA ASP A 110 -7.73 -17.67 30.59
C ASP A 110 -9.20 -17.81 30.18
N LYS A 111 -9.63 -16.97 29.24
CA LYS A 111 -10.84 -17.24 28.45
C LYS A 111 -10.36 -17.85 27.13
N PRO A 112 -11.06 -18.96 26.69
CA PRO A 112 -10.61 -19.74 25.55
C PRO A 112 -10.30 -18.81 24.37
N GLU A 113 -9.21 -19.11 23.64
CA GLU A 113 -8.92 -18.54 22.36
C GLU A 113 -10.19 -18.52 21.51
N ILE A 114 -10.89 -17.40 21.52
CA ILE A 114 -11.82 -17.12 20.45
C ILE A 114 -10.91 -16.99 19.25
N LYS A 115 -10.80 -18.07 18.46
CA LYS A 115 -10.33 -17.97 17.08
C LYS A 115 -11.21 -16.91 16.45
N VAL A 116 -10.73 -15.67 16.48
CA VAL A 116 -11.35 -14.56 15.76
C VAL A 116 -11.20 -14.97 14.31
N LYS A 117 -12.22 -15.66 13.79
CA LYS A 117 -12.48 -15.61 12.37
C LYS A 117 -12.54 -14.11 12.10
N TYR A 118 -11.57 -13.62 11.35
CA TYR A 118 -11.58 -12.29 10.79
C TYR A 118 -12.90 -12.14 10.02
N VAL A 119 -13.93 -11.75 10.70
CA VAL A 119 -15.13 -11.23 10.07
C VAL A 119 -14.74 -9.83 9.68
N LYS A 120 -14.25 -9.70 8.45
CA LYS A 120 -14.18 -8.42 7.76
C LYS A 120 -15.56 -7.76 7.89
N LYS A 121 -15.79 -6.96 8.92
CA LYS A 121 -16.83 -5.92 8.86
C LYS A 121 -16.30 -4.84 7.94
N THR A 122 -16.29 -5.15 6.67
CA THR A 122 -16.14 -4.20 5.60
C THR A 122 -17.36 -3.30 5.63
N ALA A 123 -17.14 -1.97 5.62
CA ALA A 123 -18.18 -1.09 5.15
C ALA A 123 -18.74 -1.71 3.85
N PRO A 124 -20.08 -1.74 3.65
CA PRO A 124 -20.66 -2.39 2.48
C PRO A 124 -19.97 -1.88 1.23
N SER A 125 -19.48 -2.79 0.40
CA SER A 125 -18.79 -2.44 -0.83
C SER A 125 -19.77 -1.66 -1.71
N LEU A 126 -19.27 -0.73 -2.53
CA LEU A 126 -20.11 -0.01 -3.48
C LEU A 126 -20.86 -0.96 -4.42
N LYS A 127 -20.35 -2.17 -4.59
CA LYS A 127 -21.00 -3.27 -5.32
C LYS A 127 -22.24 -3.80 -4.58
N GLU A 128 -22.21 -3.89 -3.26
CA GLU A 128 -23.36 -4.26 -2.42
C GLU A 128 -24.42 -3.16 -2.41
N GLN A 129 -24.03 -1.91 -2.74
CA GLN A 129 -24.94 -0.76 -2.94
C GLN A 129 -25.47 -0.67 -4.38
N GLY A 130 -25.18 -1.67 -5.25
CA GLY A 130 -25.64 -1.68 -6.64
C GLY A 130 -24.86 -0.77 -7.58
N ILE A 131 -23.79 -0.13 -7.11
CA ILE A 131 -22.97 0.79 -7.91
C ILE A 131 -21.88 0.00 -8.64
N THR A 132 -21.89 0.06 -9.98
CA THR A 132 -20.90 -0.68 -10.77
C THR A 132 -19.53 -0.02 -10.71
N ARG A 133 -18.47 -0.85 -10.81
CA ARG A 133 -17.07 -0.41 -10.85
C ARG A 133 -16.81 0.64 -11.95
N ASN A 134 -17.44 0.46 -13.12
CA ASN A 134 -17.28 1.38 -14.23
C ASN A 134 -17.92 2.74 -13.95
N GLU A 135 -19.04 2.78 -13.22
CA GLU A 135 -19.67 4.03 -12.80
C GLU A 135 -18.79 4.80 -11.82
N VAL A 136 -18.19 4.12 -10.84
CA VAL A 136 -17.24 4.74 -9.89
C VAL A 136 -16.04 5.33 -10.62
N MET A 137 -15.40 4.54 -11.50
CA MET A 137 -14.23 4.96 -12.27
C MET A 137 -14.55 6.10 -13.24
N ASN A 138 -15.70 6.05 -13.91
CA ASN A 138 -16.13 7.11 -14.81
C ASN A 138 -16.54 8.39 -14.06
N LYS A 139 -17.12 8.24 -12.86
CA LYS A 139 -17.48 9.37 -12.00
C LYS A 139 -16.23 10.02 -11.39
N ALA A 140 -15.25 9.23 -10.96
CA ALA A 140 -13.95 9.70 -10.49
C ALA A 140 -13.21 10.50 -11.58
N ARG A 141 -13.16 9.97 -12.82
CA ARG A 141 -12.57 10.66 -13.98
C ARG A 141 -13.26 12.00 -14.29
N LYS A 142 -14.60 12.07 -14.18
CA LYS A 142 -15.37 13.29 -14.45
C LYS A 142 -15.15 14.37 -13.38
N ILE A 143 -14.88 13.98 -12.13
CA ILE A 143 -14.78 14.91 -11.00
C ILE A 143 -13.31 15.29 -10.74
N LYS A 144 -12.32 14.74 -11.49
CA LYS A 144 -10.86 14.86 -11.22
C LYS A 144 -10.44 14.39 -9.81
N ASN A 145 -11.26 13.59 -9.13
CA ASN A 145 -11.02 13.03 -7.80
C ASN A 145 -10.80 11.52 -7.94
N ASP A 146 -9.71 11.12 -8.59
CA ASP A 146 -9.31 9.71 -8.75
C ASP A 146 -8.19 9.30 -7.78
N GLU A 147 -8.10 9.97 -6.65
CA GLU A 147 -7.21 9.59 -5.56
C GLU A 147 -7.74 8.34 -4.87
N PHE A 148 -7.01 7.27 -5.04
CA PHE A 148 -7.24 5.99 -4.40
C PHE A 148 -6.11 5.70 -3.41
N TYR A 149 -6.44 5.69 -2.13
CA TYR A 149 -5.47 5.49 -1.06
C TYR A 149 -5.21 3.99 -0.85
N THR A 150 -3.96 3.60 -1.01
CA THR A 150 -3.47 2.23 -0.74
C THR A 150 -3.42 2.00 0.77
N GLN A 151 -3.68 0.77 1.20
CA GLN A 151 -3.58 0.41 2.60
C GLN A 151 -2.11 0.14 2.97
N TYR A 152 -1.76 0.42 4.23
CA TYR A 152 -0.40 0.23 4.74
C TYR A 152 0.05 -1.24 4.60
N GLU A 153 -0.82 -2.17 4.93
CA GLU A 153 -0.57 -3.60 4.86
C GLU A 153 -0.25 -4.09 3.43
N ASP A 154 -0.86 -3.48 2.41
CA ASP A 154 -0.58 -3.81 1.01
C ASP A 154 0.80 -3.27 0.60
N VAL A 155 1.19 -2.09 1.09
CA VAL A 155 2.52 -1.49 0.86
C VAL A 155 3.60 -2.31 1.57
N GLU A 156 3.42 -2.58 2.85
CA GLU A 156 4.34 -3.38 3.65
C GLU A 156 4.53 -4.78 3.09
N LYS A 157 3.44 -5.46 2.72
CA LYS A 157 3.48 -6.80 2.12
C LYS A 157 4.27 -6.84 0.82
N GLU A 158 4.17 -5.83 -0.01
CA GLU A 158 4.94 -5.76 -1.26
C GLU A 158 6.39 -5.41 -1.02
N LEU A 159 6.63 -4.28 -0.34
CA LEU A 159 7.97 -3.72 -0.23
C LEU A 159 8.91 -4.57 0.64
N SER A 160 8.38 -5.32 1.61
CA SER A 160 9.15 -6.27 2.42
C SER A 160 9.68 -7.47 1.64
N MET A 161 9.15 -7.73 0.44
CA MET A 161 9.62 -8.83 -0.41
C MET A 161 10.92 -8.51 -1.15
N TYR A 162 11.28 -7.25 -1.25
CA TYR A 162 12.50 -6.82 -1.94
C TYR A 162 13.70 -6.91 -1.01
N ASP A 163 14.87 -7.24 -1.59
CA ASP A 163 16.13 -7.25 -0.84
C ASP A 163 16.38 -5.87 -0.22
N LYS A 164 16.66 -5.83 1.08
CA LYS A 164 16.94 -4.59 1.81
C LYS A 164 18.12 -3.81 1.23
N ASN A 165 19.06 -4.49 0.59
CA ASN A 165 20.22 -3.85 -0.02
C ASN A 165 19.88 -2.90 -1.18
N ILE A 166 18.70 -3.06 -1.82
CA ILE A 166 18.29 -2.13 -2.88
C ILE A 166 18.04 -0.71 -2.35
N TRP A 167 17.72 -0.58 -1.05
CA TRP A 167 17.36 0.66 -0.38
C TRP A 167 18.55 1.40 0.24
N LYS A 168 19.62 0.64 0.57
CA LYS A 168 20.75 1.17 1.34
C LYS A 168 21.44 2.34 0.64
N GLY A 169 21.49 3.50 1.33
CA GLY A 169 22.08 4.74 0.82
C GLY A 169 21.28 5.38 -0.32
N LYS A 170 20.00 5.01 -0.51
CA LYS A 170 19.16 5.49 -1.61
C LYS A 170 18.24 6.62 -1.21
N ILE A 171 17.91 7.45 -2.20
CA ILE A 171 16.89 8.49 -2.12
C ILE A 171 15.61 7.91 -2.75
N VAL A 172 14.59 7.72 -1.91
CA VAL A 172 13.28 7.25 -2.34
C VAL A 172 12.36 8.44 -2.60
N LEU A 173 11.68 8.42 -3.75
CA LEU A 173 10.72 9.43 -4.16
C LEU A 173 9.30 8.84 -4.20
N CYS A 174 8.39 9.41 -3.42
CA CYS A 174 6.96 9.16 -3.40
C CYS A 174 6.24 10.38 -3.97
N ASN A 175 6.25 10.53 -5.31
CA ASN A 175 5.82 11.76 -5.97
C ASN A 175 4.32 11.90 -6.23
N CYS A 176 3.51 10.99 -5.68
CA CYS A 176 2.06 11.06 -5.68
C CYS A 176 1.51 10.70 -4.28
N ASP A 177 2.27 10.99 -3.24
CA ASP A 177 1.97 10.55 -1.88
C ASP A 177 2.21 11.66 -0.87
N ASP A 178 1.25 11.82 0.03
CA ASP A 178 1.30 12.82 1.07
C ASP A 178 2.14 12.36 2.25
N ALA A 179 3.04 13.21 2.71
CA ALA A 179 3.65 13.08 4.02
C ALA A 179 3.35 14.36 4.79
N VAL A 180 2.49 14.29 5.77
CA VAL A 180 2.01 15.48 6.46
C VAL A 180 2.55 15.54 7.86
N ASP A 181 3.16 16.66 8.15
CA ASP A 181 3.62 17.09 9.44
C ASP A 181 2.50 17.37 10.46
N THR A 182 1.36 17.92 10.04
CA THR A 182 0.33 18.42 10.94
C THR A 182 -0.90 17.52 11.06
N ASP A 183 -1.18 16.64 10.13
CA ASP A 183 -2.28 15.66 10.21
C ASP A 183 -1.85 14.28 9.71
N LYS A 184 -1.25 13.50 10.60
CA LYS A 184 -0.77 12.13 10.33
C LYS A 184 -1.84 11.18 9.77
N ARG A 185 -3.13 11.53 9.86
CA ARG A 185 -4.23 10.79 9.21
C ARG A 185 -4.27 10.99 7.70
N LYS A 186 -3.49 11.93 7.19
CA LYS A 186 -3.33 12.21 5.77
C LYS A 186 -2.01 11.71 5.20
N THR A 187 -1.11 11.21 6.03
CA THR A 187 0.14 10.61 5.54
C THR A 187 -0.16 9.34 4.79
N SER A 188 0.37 9.23 3.59
CA SER A 188 0.16 8.06 2.73
C SER A 188 0.81 6.81 3.32
N ALA A 189 0.32 5.63 2.91
CA ALA A 189 0.89 4.36 3.31
C ALA A 189 2.36 4.21 2.87
N PHE A 190 2.71 4.74 1.71
CA PHE A 190 4.10 4.73 1.21
C PHE A 190 5.01 5.58 2.08
N ALA A 191 4.63 6.83 2.36
CA ALA A 191 5.41 7.70 3.23
C ALA A 191 5.58 7.09 4.63
N LEU A 192 4.51 6.55 5.21
CA LEU A 192 4.57 5.86 6.51
C LEU A 192 5.50 4.67 6.50
N PHE A 193 5.45 3.83 5.46
CA PHE A 193 6.33 2.67 5.36
C PHE A 193 7.80 3.08 5.36
N PHE A 194 8.19 4.03 4.53
CA PHE A 194 9.59 4.46 4.45
C PHE A 194 10.04 5.25 5.69
N MET A 195 9.17 6.04 6.31
CA MET A 195 9.49 6.72 7.56
C MET A 195 9.68 5.73 8.71
N ASN A 196 8.81 4.72 8.82
CA ASN A 196 8.89 3.71 9.87
C ASN A 196 10.11 2.79 9.73
N ASN A 197 10.55 2.53 8.51
CA ASN A 197 11.65 1.62 8.21
C ASN A 197 12.93 2.34 7.75
N PHE A 198 13.03 3.66 7.97
CA PHE A 198 14.10 4.50 7.42
C PHE A 198 15.49 3.97 7.77
N ASP A 199 15.73 3.71 9.05
CA ASP A 199 17.01 3.21 9.55
C ASP A 199 17.26 1.76 9.16
N GLU A 200 16.23 0.91 9.25
CA GLU A 200 16.33 -0.51 8.90
C GLU A 200 16.69 -0.72 7.43
N LEU A 201 16.12 0.10 6.55
CA LEU A 201 16.41 0.11 5.12
C LEU A 201 17.72 0.85 4.78
N GLY A 202 18.25 1.60 5.72
CA GLY A 202 19.46 2.42 5.56
C GLY A 202 19.29 3.50 4.49
N LEU A 203 18.12 4.12 4.43
CA LEU A 203 17.82 5.16 3.44
C LEU A 203 18.71 6.40 3.67
N GLN A 204 19.10 7.03 2.58
CA GLN A 204 19.72 8.34 2.63
C GLN A 204 18.69 9.44 2.83
N LYS A 205 17.56 9.35 2.09
CA LYS A 205 16.52 10.39 2.08
C LYS A 205 15.19 9.80 1.58
N LEU A 206 14.08 10.30 2.12
CA LEU A 206 12.75 10.14 1.58
C LEU A 206 12.23 11.50 1.11
N ILE A 207 11.70 11.55 -0.11
CA ILE A 207 11.05 12.74 -0.67
C ILE A 207 9.62 12.36 -1.02
N CYS A 208 8.64 13.10 -0.46
CA CYS A 208 7.23 12.94 -0.82
C CYS A 208 6.73 14.24 -1.45
N ILE A 209 5.87 14.12 -2.46
CA ILE A 209 5.29 15.27 -3.15
C ILE A 209 3.77 15.22 -3.01
N HIS A 210 3.23 16.27 -2.41
CA HIS A 210 1.79 16.48 -2.30
C HIS A 210 1.27 17.26 -3.49
N TYR A 211 0.23 16.74 -4.14
CA TYR A 211 -0.52 17.44 -5.16
C TYR A 211 -1.60 18.31 -4.52
N GLY A 212 -1.46 19.62 -4.64
CA GLY A 212 -2.37 20.59 -4.01
C GLY A 212 -3.70 20.81 -4.73
N GLY A 213 -3.99 20.03 -5.80
CA GLY A 213 -5.18 20.22 -6.62
C GLY A 213 -5.01 21.35 -7.64
N GLY A 214 -5.81 21.30 -8.73
CA GLY A 214 -5.83 22.35 -9.73
C GLY A 214 -6.36 23.66 -9.15
N ILE A 215 -5.99 24.78 -9.76
CA ILE A 215 -6.37 26.13 -9.39
C ILE A 215 -7.88 26.23 -9.17
N ASP A 216 -8.30 26.30 -7.90
CA ASP A 216 -9.62 26.79 -7.55
C ASP A 216 -9.60 28.32 -7.71
N ILE A 217 -10.36 28.82 -8.65
CA ILE A 217 -10.46 30.27 -8.97
C ILE A 217 -10.96 31.10 -7.78
N PHE A 218 -11.51 30.46 -6.75
CA PHE A 218 -12.04 31.10 -5.54
C PHE A 218 -11.15 31.00 -4.31
N ASN A 219 -10.24 30.02 -4.25
CA ASN A 219 -9.23 29.91 -3.23
C ASN A 219 -7.86 30.07 -3.90
N GLN A 220 -7.02 30.96 -3.40
CA GLN A 220 -5.65 31.16 -3.86
C GLN A 220 -4.88 29.82 -3.85
N GLY A 221 -5.06 29.02 -4.89
CA GLY A 221 -4.57 27.72 -5.24
C GLY A 221 -4.05 26.86 -4.07
N ALA A 222 -4.62 25.69 -3.87
CA ALA A 222 -4.02 24.71 -2.99
C ALA A 222 -2.56 24.51 -3.44
N LYS A 223 -1.61 24.84 -2.57
CA LYS A 223 -0.19 24.82 -2.91
C LYS A 223 0.31 23.41 -2.72
N GLY A 224 0.87 22.82 -3.77
CA GLY A 224 1.67 21.61 -3.64
C GLY A 224 2.87 21.87 -2.70
N TYR A 225 3.33 20.82 -2.05
CA TYR A 225 4.53 20.90 -1.22
C TYR A 225 5.41 19.67 -1.43
N ILE A 226 6.68 19.81 -1.03
CA ILE A 226 7.68 18.76 -1.02
C ILE A 226 8.04 18.50 0.44
N TYR A 227 7.86 17.26 0.89
CA TYR A 227 8.29 16.81 2.19
C TYR A 227 9.59 16.03 2.07
N ILE A 228 10.60 16.41 2.85
CA ILE A 228 11.91 15.79 2.86
C ILE A 228 12.15 15.22 4.25
N TYR A 229 12.48 13.93 4.33
CA TYR A 229 12.78 13.21 5.55
C TYR A 229 14.20 12.64 5.45
N GLU A 230 15.10 13.14 6.28
CA GLU A 230 16.52 12.79 6.24
C GLU A 230 17.22 13.07 7.58
N TYR A 231 18.40 12.52 7.76
CA TYR A 231 19.26 12.89 8.89
C TYR A 231 19.81 14.30 8.72
N THR A 232 19.69 15.07 9.81
CA THR A 232 20.31 16.39 9.98
C THR A 232 21.30 16.34 11.16
N ILE A 233 22.00 17.43 11.43
CA ILE A 233 22.85 17.56 12.63
C ILE A 233 22.08 17.39 13.94
N GLU A 234 20.77 17.57 13.90
CA GLU A 234 19.86 17.45 15.05
C GLU A 234 19.11 16.10 15.08
N GLY A 235 19.50 15.15 14.22
CA GLY A 235 18.89 13.84 14.10
C GLY A 235 17.98 13.71 12.88
N LEU A 236 17.18 12.64 12.85
CA LEU A 236 16.25 12.34 11.76
C LEU A 236 15.05 13.28 11.80
N LYS A 237 14.86 14.07 10.75
CA LYS A 237 13.82 15.10 10.66
C LYS A 237 13.08 15.12 9.34
N GLY A 238 11.81 15.53 9.41
CA GLY A 238 10.98 15.85 8.26
C GLY A 238 10.78 17.35 8.11
N VAL A 239 10.93 17.85 6.90
CA VAL A 239 10.75 19.29 6.58
C VAL A 239 9.88 19.42 5.35
N SER A 240 8.81 20.22 5.46
CA SER A 240 7.96 20.59 4.34
C SER A 240 8.47 21.87 3.67
N LYS A 241 8.60 21.84 2.34
CA LYS A 241 8.95 23.00 1.51
C LYS A 241 7.78 23.37 0.62
N TYR A 242 7.44 24.63 0.54
CA TYR A 242 6.33 25.18 -0.23
C TYR A 242 6.85 26.10 -1.34
N PRO A 243 7.32 25.54 -2.47
CA PRO A 243 7.86 26.37 -3.56
C PRO A 243 6.79 27.28 -4.16
N LYS A 244 7.18 28.48 -4.58
CA LYS A 244 6.27 29.42 -5.24
C LYS A 244 5.81 28.84 -6.59
N ASN A 245 4.52 28.98 -6.90
CA ASN A 245 3.92 28.50 -8.16
C ASN A 245 4.05 26.98 -8.37
N TYR A 246 4.07 26.20 -7.30
CA TYR A 246 4.19 24.75 -7.35
C TYR A 246 2.87 24.10 -6.95
N ASP A 247 2.30 23.30 -7.83
CA ASP A 247 1.06 22.58 -7.60
C ASP A 247 1.27 21.14 -7.09
N GLY A 248 2.52 20.64 -7.12
CA GLY A 248 2.85 19.28 -6.74
C GLY A 248 2.52 18.21 -7.79
N SER A 249 2.16 18.61 -9.01
CA SER A 249 1.93 17.65 -10.09
C SER A 249 3.21 16.87 -10.40
N PHE A 250 3.09 15.57 -10.68
CA PHE A 250 4.24 14.72 -10.99
C PHE A 250 4.96 15.13 -12.30
N ASP A 251 4.28 15.84 -13.20
CA ASP A 251 4.81 16.37 -14.46
C ASP A 251 5.21 17.87 -14.38
N HIS A 252 5.08 18.49 -13.20
CA HIS A 252 5.59 19.84 -13.00
C HIS A 252 7.12 19.87 -13.16
N PRO A 253 7.72 20.91 -13.77
CA PRO A 253 9.17 20.98 -13.99
C PRO A 253 10.03 20.71 -12.76
N LEU A 254 9.60 21.19 -11.56
CA LEU A 254 10.30 20.92 -10.31
C LEU A 254 10.19 19.45 -9.89
N SER A 255 9.02 18.81 -10.05
CA SER A 255 8.85 17.38 -9.77
C SER A 255 9.70 16.53 -10.71
N LEU A 256 9.77 16.89 -12.00
CA LEU A 256 10.64 16.24 -12.98
C LEU A 256 12.12 16.42 -12.66
N LYS A 257 12.51 17.59 -12.18
CA LYS A 257 13.88 17.85 -11.73
C LYS A 257 14.24 16.92 -10.55
N ILE A 258 13.39 16.84 -9.52
CA ILE A 258 13.60 15.95 -8.37
C ILE A 258 13.69 14.49 -8.83
N LEU A 259 12.81 14.05 -9.72
CA LEU A 259 12.83 12.71 -10.28
C LEU A 259 14.15 12.40 -10.97
N ASN A 260 14.63 13.29 -11.82
CA ASN A 260 15.80 13.03 -12.66
C ASN A 260 17.14 13.23 -11.94
N GLU A 261 17.23 14.24 -11.06
CA GLU A 261 18.48 14.64 -10.42
C GLU A 261 18.66 14.05 -9.03
N ASP A 262 17.60 13.98 -8.22
CA ASP A 262 17.71 13.61 -6.80
C ASP A 262 17.33 12.15 -6.53
N ALA A 263 16.29 11.62 -7.18
CA ALA A 263 15.75 10.30 -6.84
C ALA A 263 16.61 9.15 -7.38
N ASP A 264 16.71 8.08 -6.61
CA ASP A 264 17.22 6.77 -7.03
C ASP A 264 16.10 5.79 -7.35
N ILE A 265 15.07 5.75 -6.49
CA ILE A 265 13.96 4.80 -6.57
C ILE A 265 12.64 5.55 -6.42
N VAL A 266 11.69 5.28 -7.31
CA VAL A 266 10.33 5.81 -7.23
C VAL A 266 9.40 4.76 -6.64
N CYS A 267 8.68 5.09 -5.56
CA CYS A 267 7.70 4.23 -4.93
C CYS A 267 6.40 4.99 -4.67
N THR A 268 5.31 4.68 -5.39
CA THR A 268 4.08 5.46 -5.27
C THR A 268 2.87 4.76 -5.89
N ASN A 269 1.66 5.28 -5.56
CA ASN A 269 0.42 4.96 -6.25
C ASN A 269 -0.02 6.17 -7.10
N PRO A 270 0.34 6.23 -8.40
CA PRO A 270 -0.01 7.35 -9.26
C PRO A 270 -1.51 7.40 -9.56
N PRO A 271 -2.05 8.58 -9.93
CA PRO A 271 -3.46 8.73 -10.29
C PRO A 271 -3.80 7.85 -11.51
N PHE A 272 -4.82 7.01 -11.38
CA PHE A 272 -5.17 6.02 -12.40
C PHE A 272 -5.62 6.64 -13.72
N SER A 273 -6.21 7.84 -13.69
CA SER A 273 -6.61 8.57 -14.89
C SER A 273 -5.42 9.02 -15.74
N ARG A 274 -4.26 9.25 -15.12
CA ARG A 274 -3.03 9.72 -15.75
C ARG A 274 -1.93 8.65 -15.82
N ALA A 275 -2.28 7.39 -15.64
CA ALA A 275 -1.31 6.30 -15.57
C ALA A 275 -0.39 6.22 -16.79
N ILE A 276 -0.88 6.49 -18.00
CA ILE A 276 -0.09 6.45 -19.24
C ILE A 276 1.00 7.52 -19.22
N ASP A 277 0.65 8.75 -18.85
CA ASP A 277 1.61 9.87 -18.79
C ASP A 277 2.64 9.61 -17.70
N TYR A 278 2.18 9.12 -16.56
CA TYR A 278 3.04 8.77 -15.43
C TYR A 278 4.10 7.71 -15.81
N TRP A 279 3.67 6.62 -16.44
CA TRP A 279 4.57 5.55 -16.85
C TRP A 279 5.62 6.03 -17.85
N LYS A 280 5.22 6.84 -18.84
CA LYS A 280 6.17 7.45 -19.80
C LYS A 280 7.26 8.23 -19.10
N ILE A 281 6.87 9.03 -18.11
CA ILE A 281 7.80 9.84 -17.32
C ILE A 281 8.74 8.98 -16.49
N VAL A 282 8.21 8.05 -15.72
CA VAL A 282 9.01 7.22 -14.81
C VAL A 282 9.93 6.27 -15.57
N ILE A 283 9.45 5.62 -16.63
CA ILE A 283 10.30 4.74 -17.45
C ILE A 283 11.33 5.57 -18.21
N GLY A 284 10.92 6.71 -18.77
CA GLY A 284 11.82 7.63 -19.50
C GLY A 284 12.92 8.22 -18.63
N SER A 285 12.73 8.32 -17.31
CA SER A 285 13.75 8.78 -16.36
C SER A 285 14.89 7.76 -16.16
N GLY A 286 14.68 6.49 -16.52
CA GLY A 286 15.63 5.40 -16.28
C GLY A 286 15.80 5.02 -14.80
N LYS A 287 15.03 5.61 -13.90
CA LYS A 287 15.10 5.33 -12.46
C LYS A 287 14.51 3.95 -12.14
N LYS A 288 14.93 3.39 -11.01
CA LYS A 288 14.26 2.22 -10.43
C LYS A 288 12.89 2.62 -9.91
N PHE A 289 11.92 1.72 -10.03
CA PHE A 289 10.58 2.01 -9.51
C PHE A 289 9.83 0.77 -9.00
N ILE A 290 8.91 1.00 -8.08
CA ILE A 290 7.89 0.08 -7.59
C ILE A 290 6.60 0.89 -7.49
N ILE A 291 5.67 0.67 -8.41
CA ILE A 291 4.45 1.47 -8.53
C ILE A 291 3.20 0.60 -8.62
N ILE A 292 2.07 1.15 -8.21
CA ILE A 292 0.77 0.49 -8.38
C ILE A 292 0.11 1.01 -9.66
N SER A 293 -0.53 0.13 -10.40
CA SER A 293 -1.36 0.51 -11.52
C SER A 293 -2.47 -0.51 -11.77
N ASN A 294 -3.39 -0.21 -12.70
CA ASN A 294 -4.51 -1.09 -12.99
C ASN A 294 -4.02 -2.40 -13.62
N ILE A 295 -4.57 -3.53 -13.19
CA ILE A 295 -4.26 -4.86 -13.72
C ILE A 295 -4.47 -4.98 -15.23
N SER A 296 -5.38 -4.20 -15.81
CA SER A 296 -5.66 -4.23 -17.24
C SER A 296 -4.60 -3.54 -18.10
N ASN A 297 -3.67 -2.80 -17.50
CA ASN A 297 -2.66 -2.07 -18.25
C ASN A 297 -1.79 -2.97 -19.11
N VAL A 298 -1.44 -4.16 -18.64
CA VAL A 298 -0.62 -5.13 -19.40
C VAL A 298 -1.24 -5.60 -20.72
N VAL A 299 -2.52 -5.35 -20.93
CA VAL A 299 -3.26 -5.71 -22.15
C VAL A 299 -3.76 -4.49 -22.91
N THR A 300 -3.12 -3.35 -22.74
CA THR A 300 -3.43 -2.12 -23.48
C THR A 300 -2.24 -1.69 -24.33
N ASN A 301 -2.49 -1.15 -25.51
CA ASN A 301 -1.45 -0.77 -26.47
C ASN A 301 -0.37 0.14 -25.88
N SER A 302 -0.77 1.07 -25.00
CA SER A 302 0.15 2.03 -24.39
C SER A 302 1.16 1.41 -23.44
N PHE A 303 0.89 0.21 -22.89
CA PHE A 303 1.74 -0.43 -21.89
C PHE A 303 2.44 -1.70 -22.40
N ILE A 304 1.86 -2.37 -23.41
CA ILE A 304 2.42 -3.62 -23.97
C ILE A 304 3.89 -3.50 -24.35
N PRO A 305 4.37 -2.43 -25.01
CA PRO A 305 5.78 -2.32 -25.38
C PRO A 305 6.72 -2.48 -24.19
N TYR A 306 6.38 -1.90 -23.06
CA TYR A 306 7.22 -1.97 -21.85
C TYR A 306 7.39 -3.40 -21.30
N PHE A 307 6.33 -4.23 -21.41
CA PHE A 307 6.41 -5.64 -21.01
C PHE A 307 7.12 -6.49 -22.05
N LYS A 308 6.88 -6.21 -23.34
CA LYS A 308 7.52 -6.92 -24.46
C LYS A 308 9.03 -6.73 -24.44
N ASP A 309 9.48 -5.51 -24.15
CA ASP A 309 10.89 -5.12 -24.15
C ASP A 309 11.58 -5.36 -22.79
N ASN A 310 10.92 -6.06 -21.88
CA ASN A 310 11.41 -6.34 -20.53
C ASN A 310 11.84 -5.09 -19.74
N GLN A 311 11.18 -3.96 -19.96
CA GLN A 311 11.41 -2.73 -19.20
C GLN A 311 10.62 -2.72 -17.89
N VAL A 312 9.52 -3.47 -17.84
CA VAL A 312 8.62 -3.55 -16.70
C VAL A 312 8.11 -4.97 -16.53
N TRP A 313 7.98 -5.38 -15.30
CA TRP A 313 7.32 -6.64 -14.92
C TRP A 313 6.43 -6.46 -13.68
N ALA A 314 5.61 -7.46 -13.41
CA ALA A 314 4.74 -7.44 -12.24
C ALA A 314 5.54 -7.58 -10.95
N GLY A 315 5.15 -6.85 -9.91
CA GLY A 315 5.62 -7.04 -8.55
C GLY A 315 5.12 -8.35 -7.92
N TYR A 316 5.33 -8.52 -6.63
CA TYR A 316 4.99 -9.75 -5.91
C TYR A 316 3.49 -9.91 -5.66
N ASN A 317 2.79 -8.83 -5.41
CA ASN A 317 1.42 -8.83 -4.92
C ASN A 317 0.47 -8.06 -5.83
N ARG A 318 -0.82 -8.23 -5.55
CA ARG A 318 -1.91 -7.46 -6.15
C ARG A 318 -2.61 -6.67 -5.06
N VAL A 319 -3.27 -5.60 -5.46
CA VAL A 319 -4.12 -4.79 -4.59
C VAL A 319 -5.57 -4.99 -5.04
N ASP A 320 -6.42 -5.45 -4.13
CA ASP A 320 -7.80 -5.82 -4.46
C ASP A 320 -8.79 -4.68 -4.23
N TRP A 321 -8.44 -3.73 -3.36
CA TRP A 321 -9.29 -2.61 -3.00
C TRP A 321 -8.48 -1.42 -2.49
N TYR A 322 -9.10 -0.26 -2.53
CA TYR A 322 -8.54 1.03 -2.08
C TYR A 322 -9.56 1.78 -1.24
N LEU A 323 -9.14 2.83 -0.56
CA LEU A 323 -10.04 3.84 -0.01
C LEU A 323 -10.14 5.03 -0.97
N ASN A 324 -11.35 5.56 -1.16
CA ASN A 324 -11.54 6.83 -1.84
C ASN A 324 -11.34 8.01 -0.84
N HIS A 325 -11.43 9.26 -1.35
CA HIS A 325 -11.33 10.48 -0.53
C HIS A 325 -12.35 10.55 0.64
N ARG A 326 -13.45 9.79 0.55
CA ARG A 326 -14.46 9.64 1.63
C ARG A 326 -14.17 8.48 2.57
N LYS A 327 -12.99 7.86 2.47
CA LYS A 327 -12.60 6.65 3.21
C LYS A 327 -13.55 5.45 3.01
N GLN A 328 -14.24 5.41 1.88
CA GLN A 328 -15.07 4.27 1.49
C GLN A 328 -14.22 3.30 0.68
N ARG A 329 -14.44 2.01 0.90
CA ARG A 329 -13.78 0.95 0.15
C ARG A 329 -14.25 0.93 -1.30
N VAL A 330 -13.29 0.92 -2.20
CA VAL A 330 -13.49 0.76 -3.65
C VAL A 330 -12.76 -0.50 -4.10
N ASP A 331 -13.52 -1.49 -4.54
CA ASP A 331 -12.95 -2.70 -5.12
C ASP A 331 -12.41 -2.38 -6.51
N ALA A 332 -11.11 -2.24 -6.62
CA ALA A 332 -10.40 -2.01 -7.87
C ALA A 332 -9.19 -2.94 -7.95
N ALA A 333 -9.06 -3.66 -9.07
CA ALA A 333 -7.94 -4.55 -9.25
C ALA A 333 -6.70 -3.75 -9.65
N GLY A 334 -5.80 -3.57 -8.70
CA GLY A 334 -4.45 -3.07 -8.89
C GLY A 334 -3.43 -4.20 -8.89
N HIS A 335 -2.27 -3.91 -9.43
CA HIS A 335 -1.08 -4.74 -9.31
C HIS A 335 0.14 -3.86 -9.13
N TRP A 336 1.14 -4.40 -8.45
CA TRP A 336 2.45 -3.78 -8.38
C TRP A 336 3.22 -4.02 -9.67
N TYR A 337 3.95 -3.01 -10.10
CA TYR A 337 4.81 -3.03 -11.27
C TYR A 337 6.17 -2.45 -10.93
N THR A 338 7.23 -3.04 -11.50
CA THR A 338 8.60 -2.66 -11.17
C THR A 338 9.55 -2.94 -12.33
N ASN A 339 10.71 -2.31 -12.31
CA ASN A 339 11.88 -2.63 -13.12
C ASN A 339 13.05 -3.14 -12.25
N ILE A 340 12.80 -3.41 -10.97
CA ILE A 340 13.78 -4.01 -10.06
C ILE A 340 13.69 -5.52 -10.18
N PRO A 341 14.80 -6.25 -10.35
CA PRO A 341 14.79 -7.70 -10.41
C PRO A 341 14.04 -8.32 -9.23
N ILE A 342 13.19 -9.28 -9.53
CA ILE A 342 12.41 -10.02 -8.54
C ILE A 342 12.99 -11.43 -8.44
N ASN A 343 13.56 -11.74 -7.29
CA ASN A 343 14.02 -13.08 -6.96
C ASN A 343 12.89 -13.84 -6.29
N ASP A 344 12.80 -15.15 -6.54
CA ASP A 344 11.88 -16.07 -5.85
C ASP A 344 10.43 -15.60 -5.71
N ARG A 345 9.82 -15.18 -6.82
CA ARG A 345 8.38 -14.95 -6.83
C ARG A 345 7.67 -16.15 -6.18
N PRO A 346 6.69 -15.93 -5.30
CA PRO A 346 5.85 -17.01 -4.81
C PRO A 346 5.37 -17.80 -6.03
N LYS A 347 5.68 -19.10 -6.08
CA LYS A 347 5.34 -19.96 -7.22
C LYS A 347 3.89 -19.69 -7.58
N TYR A 348 3.65 -19.27 -8.81
CA TYR A 348 2.33 -18.92 -9.30
C TYR A 348 1.41 -20.14 -9.23
N LYS A 349 0.78 -20.34 -8.09
CA LYS A 349 -0.12 -21.49 -7.81
C LYS A 349 -1.29 -21.60 -8.79
N HIS A 350 -1.50 -20.57 -9.59
CA HIS A 350 -2.66 -20.45 -10.46
C HIS A 350 -2.36 -20.59 -11.95
N LEU A 351 -1.07 -20.66 -12.37
CA LEU A 351 -0.73 -20.79 -13.78
C LEU A 351 -0.41 -22.26 -14.08
N LYS A 352 -1.33 -22.94 -14.77
CA LYS A 352 -1.19 -24.34 -15.20
C LYS A 352 -0.76 -24.39 -16.64
N ILE A 353 0.52 -24.70 -16.86
CA ILE A 353 1.10 -24.88 -18.19
C ILE A 353 1.06 -26.37 -18.49
N VAL A 354 0.13 -26.78 -19.35
CA VAL A 354 -0.17 -28.18 -19.67
C VAL A 354 -0.33 -28.37 -21.18
N PRO A 355 -0.18 -29.60 -21.72
CA PRO A 355 -0.49 -29.88 -23.10
C PRO A 355 -1.93 -29.46 -23.47
N LEU A 356 -2.14 -29.02 -24.70
CA LEU A 356 -3.43 -28.52 -25.15
C LEU A 356 -4.57 -29.51 -24.88
N LYS A 357 -4.32 -30.80 -25.08
CA LYS A 357 -5.27 -31.89 -24.83
C LYS A 357 -5.68 -32.06 -23.35
N GLU A 358 -4.87 -31.53 -22.45
CA GLU A 358 -5.13 -31.60 -20.99
C GLU A 358 -5.87 -30.36 -20.47
N ILE A 359 -6.09 -29.37 -21.32
CA ILE A 359 -6.87 -28.19 -20.95
C ILE A 359 -8.35 -28.62 -20.89
N PRO A 360 -9.01 -28.45 -19.74
CA PRO A 360 -10.42 -28.86 -19.61
C PRO A 360 -11.32 -28.10 -20.57
N GLU A 361 -12.28 -28.78 -21.15
CA GLU A 361 -13.31 -28.13 -21.99
C GLU A 361 -14.18 -27.15 -21.19
N LYS A 362 -14.31 -27.38 -19.89
CA LYS A 362 -15.04 -26.52 -18.98
C LYS A 362 -14.20 -26.19 -17.76
N ILE A 363 -14.24 -24.94 -17.33
CA ILE A 363 -13.64 -24.46 -16.08
C ILE A 363 -14.76 -23.86 -15.23
N ASN A 364 -14.95 -24.37 -13.99
CA ASN A 364 -16.05 -23.96 -13.11
C ASN A 364 -17.40 -24.01 -13.85
N ASP A 365 -17.71 -25.14 -14.47
CA ASP A 365 -18.93 -25.40 -15.25
C ASP A 365 -19.17 -24.47 -16.46
N LYS A 366 -18.20 -23.64 -16.79
CA LYS A 366 -18.25 -22.75 -17.97
C LYS A 366 -17.35 -23.29 -19.07
N PRO A 367 -17.87 -23.45 -20.29
CA PRO A 367 -17.06 -23.91 -21.41
C PRO A 367 -15.93 -22.91 -21.72
N ILE A 368 -14.75 -23.42 -22.06
CA ILE A 368 -13.68 -22.61 -22.61
C ILE A 368 -14.17 -22.06 -23.95
N LYS A 369 -14.14 -20.75 -24.12
CA LYS A 369 -14.60 -20.08 -25.32
C LYS A 369 -13.46 -19.95 -26.30
N GLN A 370 -13.73 -20.24 -27.55
CA GLN A 370 -12.89 -19.87 -28.67
C GLN A 370 -13.37 -18.54 -29.26
N TYR A 371 -12.45 -17.83 -29.90
CA TYR A 371 -12.81 -16.66 -30.67
C TYR A 371 -13.51 -17.07 -31.97
N ASP A 372 -14.29 -16.17 -32.54
CA ASP A 372 -14.87 -16.35 -33.88
C ASP A 372 -13.77 -16.47 -34.93
N ASP A 373 -12.57 -15.95 -34.65
CA ASP A 373 -11.37 -16.22 -35.42
C ASP A 373 -10.71 -17.52 -34.93
N ASN A 374 -10.92 -18.59 -35.67
CA ASN A 374 -10.44 -19.94 -35.36
C ASN A 374 -8.90 -20.08 -35.29
N ARG A 375 -8.14 -19.04 -35.66
CA ARG A 375 -6.67 -19.05 -35.60
C ARG A 375 -6.15 -18.86 -34.18
N ILE A 376 -6.98 -18.36 -33.25
CA ILE A 376 -6.60 -17.96 -31.92
C ILE A 376 -7.39 -18.74 -30.89
N LEU A 377 -6.67 -19.42 -30.00
CA LEU A 377 -7.23 -20.13 -28.88
C LEU A 377 -7.39 -19.16 -27.68
N LEU A 378 -8.61 -19.04 -27.19
CA LEU A 378 -8.86 -18.36 -25.92
C LEU A 378 -8.57 -19.32 -24.76
N VAL A 379 -7.49 -19.07 -24.03
CA VAL A 379 -7.20 -19.76 -22.78
C VAL A 379 -7.69 -18.90 -21.63
N ASP A 380 -8.64 -19.40 -20.86
CA ASP A 380 -9.19 -18.64 -19.74
C ASP A 380 -8.38 -18.88 -18.47
N ASN A 381 -7.98 -17.76 -17.87
CA ASN A 381 -7.49 -17.55 -16.50
C ASN A 381 -6.21 -18.28 -16.06
N CYS A 382 -6.09 -19.59 -16.16
CA CYS A 382 -5.02 -20.34 -15.50
C CYS A 382 -4.35 -21.38 -16.39
N TYR A 383 -5.03 -21.84 -17.41
CA TYR A 383 -4.52 -22.89 -18.29
C TYR A 383 -3.82 -22.29 -19.50
N ILE A 384 -2.59 -22.69 -19.70
CA ILE A 384 -1.73 -22.23 -20.79
C ILE A 384 -1.25 -23.48 -21.58
N PRO A 385 -1.45 -23.52 -22.90
CA PRO A 385 -1.00 -24.64 -23.67
C PRO A 385 0.53 -24.70 -23.80
N SER A 386 1.13 -25.81 -23.37
CA SER A 386 2.58 -26.01 -23.39
C SER A 386 3.12 -26.42 -24.73
N ASP A 387 2.29 -27.00 -25.62
CA ASP A 387 2.62 -27.60 -26.93
C ASP A 387 2.01 -26.83 -28.10
N TYR A 388 1.25 -25.77 -27.89
CA TYR A 388 0.65 -24.97 -28.95
C TYR A 388 1.67 -23.95 -29.50
N LYS A 389 2.04 -24.13 -30.76
CA LYS A 389 3.11 -23.36 -31.43
C LYS A 389 2.64 -22.06 -32.07
N LYS A 390 1.32 -21.90 -32.29
CA LYS A 390 0.77 -20.68 -32.90
C LYS A 390 0.50 -19.62 -31.83
N PRO A 391 0.42 -18.32 -32.19
CA PRO A 391 -0.02 -17.29 -31.28
C PRO A 391 -1.42 -17.58 -30.71
N PHE A 392 -1.62 -17.29 -29.43
CA PHE A 392 -2.91 -17.40 -28.76
C PHE A 392 -3.13 -16.22 -27.81
N ALA A 393 -4.38 -15.88 -27.58
CA ALA A 393 -4.73 -14.71 -26.80
C ALA A 393 -4.89 -15.02 -25.31
N VAL A 394 -4.27 -14.22 -24.47
CA VAL A 394 -4.38 -14.31 -23.00
C VAL A 394 -4.90 -13.01 -22.39
N SER A 395 -5.52 -13.13 -21.21
CA SER A 395 -5.89 -11.98 -20.39
C SER A 395 -4.67 -11.41 -19.65
N ALA A 396 -4.87 -10.36 -18.89
CA ALA A 396 -3.82 -9.77 -18.04
C ALA A 396 -3.21 -10.75 -17.03
N ARG A 397 -4.01 -11.63 -16.44
CA ARG A 397 -3.59 -12.52 -15.35
C ARG A 397 -2.41 -13.43 -15.67
N PRO A 398 -2.40 -14.17 -16.79
CA PRO A 398 -1.23 -14.98 -17.13
C PRO A 398 0.06 -14.17 -17.22
N ILE A 399 0.02 -12.97 -17.80
CA ILE A 399 1.19 -12.10 -17.93
C ILE A 399 1.67 -11.68 -16.51
N LEU A 400 0.76 -11.17 -15.67
CA LEU A 400 1.07 -10.78 -14.30
C LEU A 400 1.52 -11.95 -13.43
N ASN A 401 1.12 -13.16 -13.78
CA ASN A 401 1.57 -14.39 -13.12
C ASN A 401 2.85 -14.96 -13.73
N GLY A 402 3.61 -14.17 -14.47
CA GLY A 402 4.94 -14.55 -14.94
C GLY A 402 4.95 -15.47 -16.15
N LEU A 403 3.93 -15.41 -17.01
CA LEU A 403 3.90 -16.21 -18.25
C LEU A 403 5.13 -15.95 -19.13
N LEU A 404 5.58 -14.70 -19.23
CA LEU A 404 6.73 -14.32 -20.06
C LEU A 404 8.02 -14.97 -19.54
N GLU A 405 8.16 -15.11 -18.22
CA GLU A 405 9.30 -15.78 -17.57
C GLU A 405 9.31 -17.31 -17.78
N LYS A 406 8.18 -17.87 -18.24
CA LYS A 406 8.03 -19.30 -18.54
C LYS A 406 8.29 -19.63 -20.01
N GLY A 407 8.96 -18.73 -20.74
CA GLY A 407 9.34 -18.95 -22.13
C GLY A 407 8.23 -18.63 -23.13
N TYR A 408 7.35 -17.70 -22.79
CA TYR A 408 6.39 -17.13 -23.73
C TYR A 408 6.77 -15.68 -24.02
N LYS A 409 6.50 -15.21 -25.23
CA LYS A 409 6.72 -13.81 -25.63
C LYS A 409 5.43 -13.19 -26.16
N ILE A 410 5.30 -11.90 -26.01
CA ILE A 410 4.27 -11.11 -26.67
C ILE A 410 4.67 -10.97 -28.14
N VAL A 411 3.78 -11.32 -29.07
CA VAL A 411 4.10 -11.38 -30.51
C VAL A 411 3.55 -10.22 -31.31
N GLU A 412 2.52 -9.54 -30.83
CA GLU A 412 1.96 -8.36 -31.48
C GLU A 412 1.89 -7.18 -30.52
N GLU A 413 2.13 -5.99 -31.08
CA GLU A 413 2.05 -4.72 -30.32
C GLU A 413 0.63 -4.19 -30.18
N ASN A 414 -0.31 -4.75 -30.95
CA ASN A 414 -1.71 -4.32 -30.97
C ASN A 414 -2.55 -5.11 -29.96
N ALA A 415 -2.74 -4.54 -28.79
CA ALA A 415 -3.75 -5.02 -27.84
C ALA A 415 -5.19 -4.64 -28.23
N ASP A 416 -5.40 -3.97 -29.35
CA ASP A 416 -6.74 -3.76 -29.91
C ASP A 416 -7.34 -5.03 -30.48
N TYR A 417 -6.67 -6.17 -30.25
CA TYR A 417 -7.32 -7.46 -30.42
C TYR A 417 -8.45 -7.57 -29.39
N VAL A 418 -9.57 -7.03 -29.80
CA VAL A 418 -10.81 -7.20 -29.04
C VAL A 418 -11.35 -8.59 -29.40
N ALA A 419 -11.22 -9.51 -28.45
CA ALA A 419 -11.79 -10.83 -28.58
C ALA A 419 -13.25 -10.75 -29.01
N VAL A 420 -13.59 -11.32 -30.19
CA VAL A 420 -14.96 -11.48 -30.64
C VAL A 420 -15.39 -12.91 -30.38
N VAL A 421 -16.51 -13.08 -29.71
CA VAL A 421 -17.10 -14.39 -29.42
C VAL A 421 -18.58 -14.32 -29.72
N ASN A 422 -19.06 -15.13 -30.65
CA ASN A 422 -20.43 -15.14 -31.16
C ASN A 422 -20.86 -13.72 -31.61
N GLY A 423 -20.06 -13.10 -32.47
CA GLY A 423 -20.31 -11.77 -33.04
C GLY A 423 -20.22 -10.60 -32.04
N LYS A 424 -19.93 -10.85 -30.75
CA LYS A 424 -19.86 -9.80 -29.71
C LYS A 424 -18.44 -9.56 -29.25
N LYS A 425 -18.02 -8.29 -29.29
CA LYS A 425 -16.75 -7.84 -28.71
C LYS A 425 -16.74 -8.16 -27.22
N LYS A 426 -15.66 -8.77 -26.76
CA LYS A 426 -15.46 -9.14 -25.34
C LYS A 426 -14.34 -8.30 -24.71
N PHE A 427 -13.42 -8.95 -24.05
CA PHE A 427 -12.35 -8.28 -23.31
C PHE A 427 -11.11 -8.10 -24.16
N ARG A 428 -10.30 -7.09 -23.84
CA ARG A 428 -8.96 -6.95 -24.41
C ARG A 428 -8.10 -8.15 -24.04
N ARG A 429 -7.25 -8.56 -24.98
CA ARG A 429 -6.31 -9.66 -24.85
C ARG A 429 -4.97 -9.24 -25.45
N VAL A 430 -3.93 -9.95 -25.08
CA VAL A 430 -2.63 -9.85 -25.74
C VAL A 430 -2.28 -11.19 -26.35
N LEU A 431 -1.67 -11.16 -27.52
CA LEU A 431 -1.21 -12.36 -28.23
C LEU A 431 0.15 -12.76 -27.71
N VAL A 432 0.26 -14.00 -27.27
CA VAL A 432 1.50 -14.61 -26.82
C VAL A 432 1.80 -15.87 -27.60
N GLN A 433 3.07 -16.22 -27.71
CA GLN A 433 3.55 -17.42 -28.33
C GLN A 433 4.67 -18.03 -27.51
N LYS A 434 4.71 -19.35 -27.41
CA LYS A 434 5.83 -20.04 -26.80
C LYS A 434 7.10 -19.82 -27.62
N VAL A 435 8.18 -19.45 -26.98
CA VAL A 435 9.49 -19.36 -27.62
C VAL A 435 9.98 -20.79 -27.86
N GLY A 436 10.28 -21.14 -29.12
CA GLY A 436 10.89 -22.42 -29.43
C GLY A 436 12.24 -22.57 -28.68
N LYS A 437 12.49 -23.77 -28.20
CA LYS A 437 13.86 -24.16 -27.84
C LYS A 437 14.64 -24.34 -29.15
#